data_1124c907c9d79d95ef3cee7aca03831c
#
_entry.id   1124c907c9d79d95ef3cee7aca03831c
#
_cell.length_a   1.000
_cell.length_b   1.000
_cell.length_c   1.000
_cell.angle_alpha   90.00
_cell.angle_beta   90.00
_cell.angle_gamma   90.00
#
_symmetry.space_group_name_H-M   'P 1'
#
loop_
_entity.id
_entity.type
_entity.pdbx_description
1 polymer ?
#
loop_
_entity_poly.entity_id
_entity_poly.type
_entity_poly.pdbx_seq_one_letter_code
_entity_poly.pdbx_strand_id
1 'polypeptide(L)'
;KWTIQIKTAAAISPLRLSLELQNINCRIMDIKREGNNKWSYSIDTSNSYVYKAEDLTGNSQLNLKKPTKPYIIRVSNISKINISSNVGNNWYPNIVFYDKDFNTIEVVEKDSLHKNLKISVPNNTNYIKIDDFYSLGNIKQGLNITKE
;
A
#
# COMPACT_ATOMS: atom_id res chain seq x y z
N LYS A 1 -8.45 -13.85 13.32
CA LYS A 1 -9.89 -13.73 13.10
C LYS A 1 -10.30 -12.27 13.20
N TRP A 2 -10.98 -11.76 12.18
CA TRP A 2 -11.50 -10.39 12.14
C TRP A 2 -13.02 -10.42 12.26
N THR A 3 -13.61 -9.55 13.06
CA THR A 3 -15.06 -9.42 13.18
C THR A 3 -15.44 -7.98 12.88
N ILE A 4 -16.37 -7.79 11.93
CA ILE A 4 -16.89 -6.49 11.55
C ILE A 4 -18.40 -6.51 11.84
N GLN A 5 -18.88 -5.50 12.55
CA GLN A 5 -20.30 -5.27 12.75
C GLN A 5 -20.74 -4.10 11.88
N ILE A 6 -21.76 -4.34 11.03
CA ILE A 6 -22.28 -3.35 10.11
C ILE A 6 -23.76 -3.18 10.38
N LYS A 7 -24.21 -1.93 10.55
CA LYS A 7 -25.63 -1.59 10.57
C LYS A 7 -26.03 -1.12 9.16
N THR A 8 -26.84 -1.91 8.48
CA THR A 8 -27.27 -1.64 7.11
C THR A 8 -28.71 -2.08 6.90
N ALA A 9 -29.40 -1.44 5.95
CA ALA A 9 -30.77 -1.80 5.55
C ALA A 9 -30.82 -3.01 4.59
N ALA A 10 -29.67 -3.44 4.05
CA ALA A 10 -29.57 -4.56 3.12
C ALA A 10 -28.46 -5.54 3.54
N ALA A 11 -28.64 -6.82 3.22
CA ALA A 11 -27.57 -7.82 3.44
C ALA A 11 -26.38 -7.55 2.52
N ILE A 12 -25.16 -7.84 3.02
CA ILE A 12 -23.95 -7.80 2.18
C ILE A 12 -24.07 -8.91 1.14
N SER A 13 -23.91 -8.56 -0.14
CA SER A 13 -23.87 -9.53 -1.22
C SER A 13 -22.58 -10.35 -1.18
N PRO A 14 -22.61 -11.68 -0.98
CA PRO A 14 -21.42 -12.52 -1.06
C PRO A 14 -20.72 -12.45 -2.41
N LEU A 15 -21.49 -12.28 -3.50
CA LEU A 15 -20.95 -12.12 -4.85
C LEU A 15 -20.10 -10.86 -4.96
N ARG A 16 -20.62 -9.72 -4.49
CA ARG A 16 -19.86 -8.46 -4.53
C ARG A 16 -18.61 -8.53 -3.68
N LEU A 17 -18.70 -9.11 -2.50
CA LEU A 17 -17.52 -9.35 -1.66
C LEU A 17 -16.49 -10.24 -2.36
N SER A 18 -16.92 -11.31 -3.04
CA SER A 18 -16.04 -12.20 -3.80
C SER A 18 -15.32 -11.46 -4.93
N LEU A 19 -16.01 -10.62 -5.68
CA LEU A 19 -15.41 -9.83 -6.76
C LEU A 19 -14.37 -8.83 -6.24
N GLU A 20 -14.65 -8.14 -5.15
CA GLU A 20 -13.69 -7.21 -4.54
C GLU A 20 -12.45 -7.95 -3.98
N LEU A 21 -12.64 -9.13 -3.41
CA LEU A 21 -11.53 -9.96 -2.94
C LEU A 21 -10.67 -10.49 -4.10
N GLN A 22 -11.29 -10.86 -5.23
CA GLN A 22 -10.56 -11.28 -6.42
C GLN A 22 -9.66 -10.17 -6.97
N ASN A 23 -10.08 -8.90 -6.89
CA ASN A 23 -9.29 -7.74 -7.31
C ASN A 23 -7.96 -7.60 -6.56
N ILE A 24 -7.80 -8.27 -5.43
CA ILE A 24 -6.58 -8.26 -4.61
C ILE A 24 -6.01 -9.67 -4.42
N ASN A 25 -6.32 -10.60 -5.34
CA ASN A 25 -5.90 -12.00 -5.30
C ASN A 25 -6.31 -12.76 -4.02
N CYS A 26 -7.38 -12.36 -3.39
CA CYS A 26 -8.01 -13.11 -2.31
C CYS A 26 -9.16 -13.97 -2.86
N ARG A 27 -9.41 -15.09 -2.20
CA ARG A 27 -10.49 -16.02 -2.57
C ARG A 27 -11.29 -16.47 -1.36
N ILE A 28 -12.62 -16.45 -1.46
CA ILE A 28 -13.50 -17.05 -0.46
C ILE A 28 -13.40 -18.56 -0.58
N MET A 29 -13.01 -19.21 0.50
CA MET A 29 -12.89 -20.67 0.61
C MET A 29 -14.15 -21.29 1.19
N ASP A 30 -14.81 -20.61 2.13
CA ASP A 30 -16.01 -21.09 2.79
C ASP A 30 -16.89 -19.93 3.28
N ILE A 31 -18.20 -20.15 3.31
CA ILE A 31 -19.19 -19.20 3.82
C ILE A 31 -20.13 -19.97 4.76
N LYS A 32 -20.20 -19.56 6.02
CA LYS A 32 -21.10 -20.11 7.01
C LYS A 32 -22.07 -19.07 7.54
N ARG A 33 -23.35 -19.41 7.55
CA ARG A 33 -24.35 -18.63 8.26
C ARG A 33 -24.43 -19.13 9.71
N GLU A 34 -24.04 -18.30 10.65
CA GLU A 34 -24.04 -18.62 12.09
C GLU A 34 -25.29 -18.14 12.83
N GLY A 35 -26.24 -17.52 12.11
CA GLY A 35 -27.48 -17.00 12.67
C GLY A 35 -28.23 -16.10 11.69
N ASN A 36 -29.28 -15.44 12.13
CA ASN A 36 -30.09 -14.61 11.25
C ASN A 36 -29.30 -13.44 10.63
N ASN A 37 -28.38 -12.85 11.40
CA ASN A 37 -27.61 -11.66 11.00
C ASN A 37 -26.09 -11.88 11.18
N LYS A 38 -25.62 -13.14 11.23
CA LYS A 38 -24.22 -13.44 11.45
C LYS A 38 -23.72 -14.40 10.38
N TRP A 39 -22.66 -13.97 9.68
CA TRP A 39 -21.99 -14.72 8.64
C TRP A 39 -20.51 -14.83 8.93
N SER A 40 -19.92 -15.96 8.64
CA SER A 40 -18.48 -16.20 8.72
C SER A 40 -17.95 -16.53 7.34
N TYR A 41 -16.85 -15.90 6.96
CA TYR A 41 -16.13 -16.13 5.71
C TYR A 41 -14.73 -16.65 6.02
N SER A 42 -14.35 -17.75 5.40
CA SER A 42 -12.95 -18.19 5.35
C SER A 42 -12.36 -17.68 4.05
N ILE A 43 -11.29 -16.89 4.14
CA ILE A 43 -10.69 -16.20 2.99
C ILE A 43 -9.23 -16.62 2.90
N ASP A 44 -8.82 -17.12 1.74
CA ASP A 44 -7.42 -17.32 1.38
C ASP A 44 -6.80 -15.98 0.96
N THR A 45 -5.77 -15.58 1.70
CA THR A 45 -5.02 -14.34 1.47
C THR A 45 -3.57 -14.61 1.10
N SER A 46 -3.19 -15.85 0.82
CA SER A 46 -1.79 -16.27 0.59
C SER A 46 -1.09 -15.49 -0.51
N ASN A 47 -1.84 -15.10 -1.54
CA ASN A 47 -1.35 -14.35 -2.70
C ASN A 47 -1.90 -12.93 -2.76
N SER A 48 -2.40 -12.42 -1.65
CA SER A 48 -3.01 -11.09 -1.61
C SER A 48 -1.99 -9.97 -1.79
N TYR A 49 -2.46 -8.87 -2.35
CA TYR A 49 -1.69 -7.61 -2.40
C TYR A 49 -2.59 -6.43 -2.05
N VAL A 50 -1.96 -5.30 -1.70
CA VAL A 50 -2.70 -4.09 -1.34
C VAL A 50 -3.38 -3.50 -2.57
N TYR A 51 -4.68 -3.30 -2.47
CA TYR A 51 -5.48 -2.70 -3.52
C TYR A 51 -4.95 -1.30 -3.89
N LYS A 52 -4.72 -1.09 -5.19
CA LYS A 52 -4.14 0.15 -5.74
C LYS A 52 -2.73 0.50 -5.20
N ALA A 53 -1.97 -0.49 -4.74
CA ALA A 53 -0.53 -0.28 -4.60
C ALA A 53 0.10 -0.10 -5.98
N GLU A 54 0.97 0.88 -6.12
CA GLU A 54 1.78 1.06 -7.33
C GLU A 54 2.83 -0.05 -7.41
N ASP A 55 3.03 -0.63 -8.58
CA ASP A 55 3.91 -1.79 -8.73
C ASP A 55 5.27 -1.41 -9.32
N LEU A 56 6.29 -1.40 -8.48
CA LEU A 56 7.67 -1.23 -8.92
C LEU A 56 8.34 -2.57 -9.26
N THR A 57 7.72 -3.72 -8.96
CA THR A 57 8.32 -5.05 -9.22
C THR A 57 8.55 -5.27 -10.70
N GLY A 58 7.52 -5.03 -11.51
CA GLY A 58 7.55 -5.18 -12.98
C GLY A 58 8.05 -3.95 -13.74
N ASN A 59 8.24 -2.81 -13.10
CA ASN A 59 8.59 -1.55 -13.73
C ASN A 59 9.98 -1.07 -13.29
N SER A 60 10.73 -0.42 -14.17
CA SER A 60 12.02 0.20 -13.84
C SER A 60 11.85 1.54 -13.12
N GLN A 61 10.71 2.19 -13.35
CA GLN A 61 10.37 3.48 -12.75
C GLN A 61 8.86 3.64 -12.58
N LEU A 62 8.47 4.49 -11.64
CA LEU A 62 7.11 4.95 -11.40
C LEU A 62 7.05 6.46 -11.42
N ASN A 63 6.05 7.01 -12.11
CA ASN A 63 5.73 8.44 -12.10
C ASN A 63 4.44 8.63 -11.30
N LEU A 64 4.58 8.94 -10.02
CA LEU A 64 3.46 9.10 -9.10
C LEU A 64 2.83 10.48 -9.28
N LYS A 65 1.52 10.51 -9.41
CA LYS A 65 0.74 11.75 -9.54
C LYS A 65 0.46 12.36 -8.17
N LYS A 66 -0.21 13.52 -8.17
CA LYS A 66 -0.68 14.20 -6.94
C LYS A 66 -1.32 13.21 -5.97
N PRO A 67 -0.82 13.08 -4.73
CA PRO A 67 -1.38 12.14 -3.77
C PRO A 67 -2.67 12.70 -3.14
N THR A 68 -3.62 11.80 -2.90
CA THR A 68 -4.78 12.02 -2.02
C THR A 68 -4.63 11.28 -0.69
N LYS A 69 -3.67 10.38 -0.64
CA LYS A 69 -3.26 9.55 0.51
C LYS A 69 -1.78 9.19 0.32
N PRO A 70 -1.07 8.71 1.35
CA PRO A 70 0.29 8.18 1.19
C PRO A 70 0.37 7.17 0.04
N TYR A 71 1.47 7.19 -0.69
CA TYR A 71 1.72 6.18 -1.70
C TYR A 71 2.07 4.85 -1.04
N ILE A 72 1.52 3.76 -1.57
CA ILE A 72 1.92 2.40 -1.23
C ILE A 72 2.52 1.78 -2.49
N ILE A 73 3.79 1.42 -2.41
CA ILE A 73 4.56 0.85 -3.51
C ILE A 73 4.83 -0.61 -3.21
N ARG A 74 4.45 -1.50 -4.11
CA ARG A 74 4.82 -2.92 -4.05
C ARG A 74 6.22 -3.08 -4.63
N VAL A 75 7.07 -3.78 -3.90
CA VAL A 75 8.46 -4.05 -4.29
C VAL A 75 8.79 -5.54 -4.10
N SER A 76 9.73 -6.04 -4.87
CA SER A 76 10.29 -7.38 -4.70
C SER A 76 11.70 -7.41 -5.28
N ASN A 77 12.64 -7.96 -4.52
CA ASN A 77 14.03 -8.12 -4.95
C ASN A 77 14.69 -6.81 -5.44
N ILE A 78 14.38 -5.71 -4.77
CA ILE A 78 14.96 -4.39 -5.04
C ILE A 78 15.87 -4.04 -3.86
N SER A 79 17.13 -3.72 -4.14
CA SER A 79 18.13 -3.39 -3.11
C SER A 79 18.24 -1.89 -2.85
N LYS A 80 17.97 -1.07 -3.88
CA LYS A 80 18.05 0.39 -3.78
C LYS A 80 17.00 1.05 -4.66
N ILE A 81 16.53 2.19 -4.20
CA ILE A 81 15.65 3.09 -4.97
C ILE A 81 16.16 4.52 -4.87
N ASN A 82 15.90 5.28 -5.93
CA ASN A 82 16.03 6.71 -5.92
C ASN A 82 14.65 7.35 -6.07
N ILE A 83 14.30 8.24 -5.16
CA ILE A 83 13.04 8.98 -5.15
C ILE A 83 13.35 10.44 -5.49
N SER A 84 12.75 10.94 -6.56
CA SER A 84 12.90 12.32 -7.00
C SER A 84 11.60 13.09 -6.82
N SER A 85 11.69 14.26 -6.19
CA SER A 85 10.57 15.16 -5.99
C SER A 85 10.39 16.07 -7.21
N ASN A 86 9.17 16.15 -7.74
CA ASN A 86 8.88 17.00 -8.90
C ASN A 86 9.00 18.50 -8.56
N VAL A 87 9.30 19.29 -9.58
CA VAL A 87 9.43 20.74 -9.44
C VAL A 87 8.15 21.34 -8.84
N GLY A 88 8.32 22.23 -7.86
CA GLY A 88 7.21 22.85 -7.13
C GLY A 88 6.75 22.11 -5.89
N ASN A 89 7.38 20.99 -5.54
CA ASN A 89 7.22 20.33 -4.25
C ASN A 89 8.22 20.86 -3.22
N ASN A 90 7.84 20.71 -1.94
CA ASN A 90 8.70 20.90 -0.77
C ASN A 90 8.69 19.61 0.06
N TRP A 91 9.33 18.54 -0.43
CA TRP A 91 9.25 17.22 0.16
C TRP A 91 10.19 17.03 1.36
N TYR A 92 9.61 16.65 2.47
CA TYR A 92 10.26 16.18 3.70
C TYR A 92 10.00 14.68 3.82
N PRO A 93 10.96 13.82 3.51
CA PRO A 93 10.71 12.38 3.39
C PRO A 93 10.20 11.73 4.66
N ASN A 94 9.09 11.00 4.54
CA ASN A 94 8.60 10.04 5.52
C ASN A 94 8.34 8.73 4.79
N ILE A 95 9.20 7.73 5.03
CA ILE A 95 9.21 6.47 4.30
C ILE A 95 9.18 5.33 5.30
N VAL A 96 8.26 4.39 5.12
CA VAL A 96 8.14 3.20 5.97
C VAL A 96 8.22 1.95 5.10
N PHE A 97 9.10 1.04 5.48
CA PHE A 97 9.27 -0.25 4.85
C PHE A 97 8.50 -1.32 5.61
N TYR A 98 7.75 -2.15 4.87
CA TYR A 98 6.94 -3.21 5.43
C TYR A 98 7.25 -4.56 4.78
N ASP A 99 7.14 -5.62 5.58
CA ASP A 99 7.13 -6.98 5.08
C ASP A 99 5.78 -7.33 4.39
N LYS A 100 5.63 -8.59 3.97
CA LYS A 100 4.42 -9.09 3.33
C LYS A 100 3.17 -9.05 4.23
N ASP A 101 3.36 -9.07 5.55
CA ASP A 101 2.30 -9.07 6.55
C ASP A 101 2.03 -7.66 7.14
N PHE A 102 2.65 -6.63 6.53
CA PHE A 102 2.60 -5.22 6.97
C PHE A 102 3.21 -4.96 8.36
N ASN A 103 4.15 -5.80 8.81
CA ASN A 103 4.99 -5.44 9.93
C ASN A 103 6.04 -4.42 9.47
N THR A 104 6.25 -3.39 10.27
CA THR A 104 7.26 -2.36 9.98
C THR A 104 8.67 -2.96 10.13
N ILE A 105 9.48 -2.83 9.08
CA ILE A 105 10.88 -3.23 9.07
C ILE A 105 11.77 -2.04 9.44
N GLU A 106 11.55 -0.89 8.79
CA GLU A 106 12.35 0.32 8.99
C GLU A 106 11.52 1.56 8.70
N VAL A 107 11.89 2.67 9.36
CA VAL A 107 11.31 4.00 9.13
C VAL A 107 12.45 4.97 8.82
N VAL A 108 12.29 5.74 7.74
CA VAL A 108 13.21 6.81 7.35
C VAL A 108 12.45 8.12 7.34
N GLU A 109 12.76 8.99 8.31
CA GLU A 109 12.19 10.31 8.44
C GLU A 109 13.28 11.37 8.27
N LYS A 110 13.00 12.41 7.50
CA LYS A 110 13.91 13.53 7.28
C LYS A 110 13.17 14.84 7.52
N ASP A 111 13.63 15.58 8.52
CA ASP A 111 13.16 16.93 8.83
C ASP A 111 13.97 17.98 8.03
N SER A 112 14.25 17.69 6.77
CA SER A 112 14.92 18.58 5.84
C SER A 112 14.36 18.37 4.43
N LEU A 113 14.39 19.45 3.64
CA LEU A 113 13.87 19.45 2.28
C LEU A 113 14.76 18.62 1.36
N HIS A 114 14.16 17.66 0.64
CA HIS A 114 14.88 16.83 -0.32
C HIS A 114 14.27 16.96 -1.71
N LYS A 115 15.13 17.13 -2.71
CA LYS A 115 14.76 17.02 -4.13
C LYS A 115 14.98 15.61 -4.67
N ASN A 116 15.97 14.92 -4.12
CA ASN A 116 16.30 13.55 -4.45
C ASN A 116 16.71 12.82 -3.17
N LEU A 117 16.33 11.57 -3.04
CA LEU A 117 16.72 10.70 -1.94
C LEU A 117 17.02 9.29 -2.46
N LYS A 118 18.30 8.89 -2.32
CA LYS A 118 18.72 7.51 -2.57
C LYS A 118 18.71 6.75 -1.26
N ILE A 119 18.02 5.62 -1.25
CA ILE A 119 17.90 4.77 -0.06
C ILE A 119 18.08 3.29 -0.41
N SER A 120 18.68 2.57 0.52
CA SER A 120 18.68 1.10 0.48
C SER A 120 17.31 0.58 0.90
N VAL A 121 16.86 -0.46 0.23
CA VAL A 121 15.63 -1.17 0.60
C VAL A 121 16.01 -2.34 1.51
N PRO A 122 15.53 -2.38 2.75
CA PRO A 122 15.81 -3.47 3.67
C PRO A 122 15.40 -4.83 3.10
N ASN A 123 16.11 -5.88 3.51
CA ASN A 123 15.73 -7.24 3.13
C ASN A 123 14.31 -7.57 3.61
N ASN A 124 13.62 -8.43 2.86
CA ASN A 124 12.23 -8.85 3.12
C ASN A 124 11.19 -7.73 2.99
N THR A 125 11.55 -6.56 2.43
CA THR A 125 10.57 -5.51 2.11
C THR A 125 9.67 -5.96 0.96
N ASN A 126 8.35 -5.89 1.17
CA ASN A 126 7.32 -6.15 0.18
C ASN A 126 6.56 -4.89 -0.20
N TYR A 127 6.47 -3.94 0.73
CA TYR A 127 5.79 -2.67 0.51
C TYR A 127 6.59 -1.51 1.08
N ILE A 128 6.52 -0.37 0.39
CA ILE A 128 7.09 0.90 0.84
C ILE A 128 5.95 1.91 0.89
N LYS A 129 5.69 2.48 2.05
CA LYS A 129 4.85 3.67 2.19
C LYS A 129 5.72 4.90 1.99
N ILE A 130 5.31 5.81 1.12
CA ILE A 130 6.00 7.08 0.90
C ILE A 130 5.02 8.22 1.16
N ASP A 131 5.45 9.15 2.00
CA ASP A 131 4.67 10.28 2.48
C ASP A 131 5.56 11.52 2.61
N ASP A 132 4.97 12.61 3.05
CA ASP A 132 5.66 13.81 3.53
C ASP A 132 5.50 13.89 5.06
N PHE A 133 6.57 14.26 5.74
CA PHE A 133 6.60 14.31 7.21
C PHE A 133 5.55 15.26 7.80
N TYR A 134 5.21 16.34 7.10
CA TYR A 134 4.25 17.34 7.54
C TYR A 134 2.90 17.25 6.85
N SER A 135 2.88 17.22 5.51
CA SER A 135 1.64 17.28 4.75
C SER A 135 1.78 16.77 3.32
N LEU A 136 0.81 16.00 2.86
CA LEU A 136 0.69 15.58 1.45
C LEU A 136 0.65 16.75 0.46
N GLY A 137 0.25 17.95 0.92
CA GLY A 137 0.28 19.17 0.12
C GLY A 137 1.69 19.56 -0.35
N ASN A 138 2.73 19.14 0.39
CA ASN A 138 4.13 19.41 0.04
C ASN A 138 4.60 18.60 -1.19
N ILE A 139 3.91 17.50 -1.52
CA ILE A 139 4.22 16.64 -2.68
C ILE A 139 3.11 16.66 -3.73
N LYS A 140 2.41 17.79 -3.85
CA LYS A 140 1.25 17.97 -4.75
C LYS A 140 1.55 17.77 -6.24
N GLN A 141 2.81 17.85 -6.64
CA GLN A 141 3.26 17.60 -8.03
C GLN A 141 3.65 16.15 -8.27
N GLY A 142 3.53 15.30 -7.24
CA GLY A 142 3.91 13.89 -7.32
C GLY A 142 5.40 13.64 -7.15
N LEU A 143 5.79 12.37 -7.18
CA LEU A 143 7.16 11.91 -7.02
C LEU A 143 7.52 10.94 -8.16
N ASN A 144 8.80 10.82 -8.47
CA ASN A 144 9.31 9.79 -9.39
C ASN A 144 10.17 8.81 -8.60
N ILE A 145 10.01 7.51 -8.86
CA ILE A 145 10.79 6.46 -8.21
C ILE A 145 11.47 5.64 -9.28
N THR A 146 12.76 5.39 -9.12
CA THR A 146 13.56 4.53 -10.00
C THR A 146 14.27 3.46 -9.20
N LYS A 147 14.40 2.25 -9.79
CA LYS A 147 15.29 1.20 -9.27
C LYS A 147 16.74 1.55 -9.55
N GLU A 148 17.62 1.18 -8.63
CA GLU A 148 19.09 1.19 -8.83
C GLU A 148 19.68 -0.21 -8.63
#